data_abb455e4606b0ee6ba9668d406b91a39
#
_entry.id   abb455e4606b0ee6ba9668d406b91a39
#
_cell.length_a   1.000
_cell.length_b   1.000
_cell.length_c   1.000
_cell.angle_alpha   90.00
_cell.angle_beta   90.00
_cell.angle_gamma   90.00
#
_symmetry.space_group_name_H-M   'P 1'
#
loop_
_entity.id
_entity.type
_entity.pdbx_description
1 polymer ?
#
loop_
_entity_poly.entity_id
_entity_poly.type
_entity_poly.pdbx_seq_one_letter_code
_entity_poly.pdbx_strand_id
1 'polypeptide(L)'
;MALSVQIFGVKNSQATRAAERFFKERRFQIHYVDLKVRPLAAGELRRFTQKFGSLEALLDKEGKEWKEAGLGYLRIGEAEMLARVEKEPKLLKLPLVRSGKLLAVGQDEAGWKAMAAVKAG
;
A
#
# COMPACT_ATOMS: atom_id res chain seq x y z
N MET A 1 -3.11 -21.52 -14.35
CA MET A 1 -2.22 -20.33 -14.27
C MET A 1 -2.17 -19.81 -12.86
N ALA A 2 -0.98 -19.41 -12.42
CA ALA A 2 -0.84 -18.82 -11.11
C ALA A 2 -1.40 -17.39 -11.10
N LEU A 3 -2.16 -17.05 -10.08
CA LEU A 3 -2.58 -15.68 -9.87
C LEU A 3 -1.38 -14.87 -9.35
N SER A 4 -1.33 -13.60 -9.66
CA SER A 4 -0.26 -12.73 -9.22
C SER A 4 -0.81 -11.55 -8.42
N VAL A 5 0.02 -11.05 -7.52
CA VAL A 5 -0.29 -9.91 -6.69
C VAL A 5 0.94 -9.03 -6.58
N GLN A 6 0.72 -7.72 -6.60
CA GLN A 6 1.78 -6.75 -6.39
C GLN A 6 1.59 -6.12 -5.00
N ILE A 7 2.62 -6.18 -4.18
CA ILE A 7 2.58 -5.68 -2.81
C ILE A 7 3.63 -4.57 -2.65
N PHE A 8 3.16 -3.36 -2.33
CA PHE A 8 4.03 -2.23 -2.04
C PHE A 8 4.04 -2.01 -0.54
N GLY A 9 5.19 -2.18 0.08
CA GLY A 9 5.28 -2.04 1.53
C GLY A 9 6.71 -1.95 2.01
N VAL A 10 6.90 -2.17 3.30
CA VAL A 10 8.22 -2.20 3.92
C VAL A 10 8.31 -3.42 4.84
N LYS A 11 9.52 -3.94 5.01
CA LYS A 11 9.72 -5.19 5.74
C LYS A 11 9.38 -5.09 7.23
N ASN A 12 9.48 -3.91 7.81
CA ASN A 12 9.15 -3.73 9.24
C ASN A 12 7.70 -3.32 9.47
N SER A 13 6.84 -3.47 8.48
CA SER A 13 5.39 -3.29 8.63
C SER A 13 4.74 -4.64 8.87
N GLN A 14 4.06 -4.80 10.00
CA GLN A 14 3.35 -6.05 10.31
C GLN A 14 2.27 -6.35 9.28
N ALA A 15 1.54 -5.33 8.85
CA ALA A 15 0.49 -5.50 7.86
C ALA A 15 1.06 -5.92 6.50
N THR A 16 2.23 -5.39 6.11
CA THR A 16 2.90 -5.82 4.88
C THR A 16 3.27 -7.29 4.96
N ARG A 17 3.82 -7.72 6.09
CA ARG A 17 4.18 -9.13 6.29
C ARG A 17 2.96 -10.03 6.31
N ALA A 18 1.85 -9.54 6.90
CA ALA A 18 0.59 -10.29 6.91
C ALA A 18 0.07 -10.50 5.49
N ALA A 19 0.15 -9.48 4.64
CA ALA A 19 -0.26 -9.59 3.24
C ALA A 19 0.61 -10.60 2.49
N GLU A 20 1.92 -10.52 2.66
CA GLU A 20 2.82 -11.47 2.02
C GLU A 20 2.48 -12.92 2.42
N ARG A 21 2.26 -13.15 3.71
CA ARG A 21 1.91 -14.47 4.21
C ARG A 21 0.57 -14.94 3.64
N PHE A 22 -0.42 -14.05 3.63
CA PHE A 22 -1.75 -14.35 3.11
C PHE A 22 -1.67 -14.87 1.67
N PHE A 23 -0.98 -14.15 0.81
CA PHE A 23 -0.89 -14.51 -0.61
C PHE A 23 0.06 -15.67 -0.87
N LYS A 24 1.11 -15.79 -0.08
CA LYS A 24 2.04 -16.92 -0.19
C LYS A 24 1.34 -18.23 0.13
N GLU A 25 0.53 -18.26 1.18
CA GLU A 25 -0.22 -19.45 1.57
C GLU A 25 -1.22 -19.88 0.49
N ARG A 26 -1.66 -18.93 -0.33
CA ARG A 26 -2.60 -19.18 -1.42
C ARG A 26 -1.90 -19.36 -2.77
N ARG A 27 -0.58 -19.49 -2.74
CA ARG A 27 0.25 -19.78 -3.92
C ARG A 27 0.18 -18.73 -5.01
N PHE A 28 -0.01 -17.47 -4.62
CA PHE A 28 0.11 -16.35 -5.55
C PHE A 28 1.57 -16.11 -5.91
N GLN A 29 1.79 -15.67 -7.14
CA GLN A 29 3.07 -15.10 -7.52
C GLN A 29 3.13 -13.68 -6.97
N ILE A 30 4.05 -13.43 -6.04
CA ILE A 30 4.14 -12.15 -5.35
C ILE A 30 5.23 -11.30 -5.98
N HIS A 31 4.85 -10.10 -6.42
CA HIS A 31 5.78 -9.07 -6.85
C HIS A 31 5.87 -8.05 -5.72
N TYR A 32 6.88 -8.22 -4.89
CA TYR A 32 7.06 -7.35 -3.74
C TYR A 32 7.93 -6.16 -4.09
N VAL A 33 7.43 -4.95 -3.77
CA VAL A 33 8.17 -3.71 -3.96
C VAL A 33 8.45 -3.11 -2.58
N ASP A 34 9.73 -3.06 -2.23
CA ASP A 34 10.17 -2.46 -0.97
C ASP A 34 10.28 -0.94 -1.17
N LEU A 35 9.39 -0.22 -0.52
CA LEU A 35 9.32 1.24 -0.70
C LEU A 35 10.50 1.97 -0.05
N LYS A 36 11.30 1.30 0.75
CA LYS A 36 12.57 1.87 1.24
C LYS A 36 13.66 1.79 0.19
N VAL A 37 13.54 0.87 -0.75
CA VAL A 37 14.50 0.72 -1.84
C VAL A 37 14.09 1.54 -3.04
N ARG A 38 12.79 1.59 -3.33
CA ARG A 38 12.26 2.29 -4.49
C ARG A 38 10.90 2.91 -4.14
N PRO A 39 10.72 4.22 -4.32
CA PRO A 39 9.41 4.82 -4.10
C PRO A 39 8.41 4.37 -5.15
N LEU A 40 7.13 4.60 -4.87
CA LEU A 40 6.07 4.34 -5.84
C LEU A 40 6.29 5.20 -7.09
N ALA A 41 6.15 4.58 -8.26
CA ALA A 41 6.11 5.34 -9.50
C ALA A 41 4.79 6.11 -9.57
N ALA A 42 4.80 7.23 -10.31
CA ALA A 42 3.62 8.09 -10.41
C ALA A 42 2.38 7.32 -10.91
N GLY A 43 2.56 6.43 -11.88
CA GLY A 43 1.45 5.64 -12.39
C GLY A 43 0.92 4.61 -11.40
N GLU A 44 1.81 4.03 -10.59
CA GLU A 44 1.42 3.10 -9.53
C GLU A 44 0.59 3.83 -8.47
N LEU A 45 1.07 4.97 -8.02
CA LEU A 45 0.37 5.77 -7.02
C LEU A 45 -1.00 6.24 -7.55
N ARG A 46 -1.05 6.65 -8.82
CA ARG A 46 -2.28 7.17 -9.42
C ARG A 46 -3.40 6.14 -9.42
N ARG A 47 -3.09 4.86 -9.60
CA ARG A 47 -4.11 3.83 -9.54
C ARG A 47 -4.83 3.83 -8.20
N PHE A 48 -4.07 3.98 -7.12
CA PHE A 48 -4.65 4.02 -5.78
C PHE A 48 -5.36 5.32 -5.50
N THR A 49 -4.81 6.46 -5.91
CA THR A 49 -5.46 7.73 -5.67
C THR A 49 -6.77 7.88 -6.46
N GLN A 50 -6.82 7.34 -7.66
CA GLN A 50 -8.05 7.34 -8.45
C GLN A 50 -9.13 6.47 -7.81
N LYS A 51 -8.75 5.31 -7.30
CA LYS A 51 -9.70 4.38 -6.66
C LYS A 51 -10.22 4.94 -5.33
N PHE A 52 -9.33 5.48 -4.51
CA PHE A 52 -9.66 5.88 -3.14
C PHE A 52 -9.89 7.39 -2.98
N GLY A 53 -9.74 8.15 -4.04
CA GLY A 53 -10.13 9.56 -4.10
C GLY A 53 -8.97 10.56 -4.05
N SER A 54 -7.96 10.30 -3.21
CA SER A 54 -6.85 11.24 -3.03
C SER A 54 -5.68 10.57 -2.35
N LEU A 55 -4.53 11.25 -2.36
CA LEU A 55 -3.38 10.83 -1.58
C LEU A 55 -3.72 10.79 -0.09
N GLU A 56 -4.53 11.74 0.38
CA GLU A 56 -4.90 11.79 1.79
C GLU A 56 -5.60 10.51 2.26
N ALA A 57 -6.41 9.91 1.40
CA ALA A 57 -7.10 8.65 1.72
C ALA A 57 -6.13 7.49 1.97
N LEU A 58 -4.89 7.61 1.49
CA LEU A 58 -3.86 6.57 1.64
C LEU A 58 -2.98 6.81 2.87
N LEU A 59 -3.13 7.94 3.57
CA LEU A 59 -2.26 8.28 4.69
C LEU A 59 -2.74 7.66 5.99
N ASP A 60 -1.79 7.11 6.75
CA ASP A 60 -2.07 6.54 8.07
C ASP A 60 -1.91 7.61 9.14
N LYS A 61 -2.98 8.37 9.37
CA LYS A 61 -2.98 9.47 10.35
C LYS A 61 -2.98 8.99 11.80
N GLU A 62 -3.26 7.71 12.02
CA GLU A 62 -3.18 7.09 13.34
C GLU A 62 -1.80 6.50 13.61
N GLY A 63 -0.94 6.50 12.62
CA GLY A 63 0.38 5.89 12.73
C GLY A 63 1.36 6.71 13.55
N LYS A 64 2.35 6.01 14.09
CA LYS A 64 3.42 6.61 14.88
C LYS A 64 4.20 7.64 14.08
N GLU A 65 4.53 7.32 12.83
CA GLU A 65 5.31 8.20 11.95
C GLU A 65 4.61 9.51 11.67
N TRP A 66 3.30 9.47 11.49
CA TRP A 66 2.49 10.67 11.29
C TRP A 66 2.54 11.56 12.54
N LYS A 67 2.33 10.96 13.71
CA LYS A 67 2.30 11.69 14.98
C LYS A 67 3.66 12.27 15.33
N GLU A 68 4.73 11.50 15.15
CA GLU A 68 6.08 11.97 15.45
C GLU A 68 6.51 13.12 14.55
N ALA A 69 6.08 13.12 13.31
CA ALA A 69 6.38 14.20 12.37
C ALA A 69 5.51 15.45 12.59
N GLY A 70 4.49 15.37 13.46
CA GLY A 70 3.61 16.50 13.75
C GLY A 70 2.76 16.92 12.57
N LEU A 71 2.51 16.02 11.61
CA LEU A 71 1.85 16.37 10.37
C LEU A 71 0.39 16.82 10.55
N GLY A 72 -0.25 16.38 11.64
CA GLY A 72 -1.62 16.79 11.92
C GLY A 72 -1.77 18.28 12.23
N TYR A 73 -0.68 18.95 12.56
CA TYR A 73 -0.67 20.37 12.90
C TYR A 73 -0.17 21.25 11.75
N LEU A 74 0.17 20.66 10.61
CA LEU A 74 0.74 21.38 9.48
C LEU A 74 -0.24 21.41 8.31
N ARG A 75 -0.22 22.52 7.57
CA ARG A 75 -0.92 22.60 6.30
C ARG A 75 0.09 22.36 5.20
N ILE A 76 0.04 21.17 4.62
CA ILE A 76 1.00 20.74 3.63
C ILE A 76 0.29 20.47 2.32
N GLY A 77 0.83 21.01 1.22
CA GLY A 77 0.32 20.71 -0.11
C GLY A 77 0.62 19.28 -0.51
N GLU A 78 -0.09 18.81 -1.53
CA GLU A 78 0.04 17.43 -1.98
C GLU A 78 1.46 17.08 -2.42
N ALA A 79 2.13 17.99 -3.15
CA ALA A 79 3.50 17.74 -3.63
C ALA A 79 4.48 17.56 -2.47
N GLU A 80 4.36 18.39 -1.43
CA GLU A 80 5.22 18.25 -0.25
C GLU A 80 4.90 16.99 0.52
N MET A 81 3.62 16.65 0.66
CA MET A 81 3.22 15.41 1.33
C MET A 81 3.78 14.20 0.59
N LEU A 82 3.73 14.21 -0.74
CA LEU A 82 4.28 13.13 -1.53
C LEU A 82 5.79 12.97 -1.31
N ALA A 83 6.51 14.08 -1.22
CA ALA A 83 7.94 14.06 -0.93
C ALA A 83 8.22 13.44 0.44
N ARG A 84 7.39 13.74 1.43
CA ARG A 84 7.53 13.16 2.77
C ARG A 84 7.24 11.67 2.77
N VAL A 85 6.24 11.22 2.00
CA VAL A 85 5.92 9.80 1.84
C VAL A 85 7.07 9.04 1.21
N GLU A 86 7.76 9.64 0.23
CA GLU A 86 8.93 9.01 -0.38
C GLU A 86 10.05 8.76 0.63
N LYS A 87 10.23 9.70 1.57
CA LYS A 87 11.24 9.57 2.62
C LYS A 87 10.81 8.62 3.73
N GLU A 88 9.52 8.61 4.06
CA GLU A 88 8.97 7.75 5.11
C GLU A 88 7.72 7.04 4.60
N PRO A 89 7.88 5.89 3.95
CA PRO A 89 6.74 5.15 3.40
C PRO A 89 5.69 4.74 4.43
N LYS A 90 6.05 4.65 5.71
CA LYS A 90 5.10 4.29 6.75
C LYS A 90 4.06 5.37 7.02
N LEU A 91 4.20 6.55 6.41
CA LEU A 91 3.11 7.53 6.43
C LEU A 91 1.89 7.05 5.65
N LEU A 92 2.08 6.08 4.75
CA LEU A 92 0.98 5.44 4.04
C LEU A 92 0.39 4.30 4.86
N LYS A 93 -0.88 3.99 4.61
CA LYS A 93 -1.51 2.77 5.11
C LYS A 93 -0.95 1.59 4.34
N LEU A 94 0.12 0.98 4.85
CA LEU A 94 0.78 -0.14 4.18
C LEU A 94 0.14 -1.47 4.58
N PRO A 95 0.17 -2.46 3.69
CA PRO A 95 0.67 -2.38 2.33
C PRO A 95 -0.36 -1.82 1.35
N LEU A 96 0.12 -1.34 0.21
CA LEU A 96 -0.74 -1.10 -0.95
C LEU A 96 -0.68 -2.38 -1.79
N VAL A 97 -1.82 -2.95 -2.10
CA VAL A 97 -1.88 -4.26 -2.75
C VAL A 97 -2.73 -4.17 -4.02
N ARG A 98 -2.23 -4.77 -5.08
CA ARG A 98 -2.92 -4.79 -6.36
C ARG A 98 -2.91 -6.20 -6.96
N SER A 99 -4.08 -6.66 -7.39
CA SER A 99 -4.19 -7.89 -8.17
C SER A 99 -5.16 -7.64 -9.32
N GLY A 100 -4.63 -7.53 -10.53
CA GLY A 100 -5.44 -7.15 -11.69
C GLY A 100 -6.02 -5.75 -11.50
N LYS A 101 -7.34 -5.65 -11.50
CA LYS A 101 -8.05 -4.38 -11.29
C LYS A 101 -8.41 -4.13 -9.83
N LEU A 102 -8.19 -5.09 -8.95
CA LEU A 102 -8.53 -4.97 -7.55
C LEU A 102 -7.40 -4.32 -6.77
N LEU A 103 -7.75 -3.39 -5.90
CA LEU A 103 -6.81 -2.64 -5.07
C LEU A 103 -7.24 -2.69 -3.62
N ALA A 104 -6.26 -2.79 -2.71
CA ALA A 104 -6.50 -2.73 -1.28
C ALA A 104 -5.44 -1.86 -0.63
N VAL A 105 -5.83 -1.17 0.43
CA VAL A 105 -4.96 -0.24 1.16
C VAL A 105 -4.96 -0.62 2.64
N GLY A 106 -3.78 -0.74 3.21
CA GLY A 106 -3.63 -1.13 4.61
C GLY A 106 -3.92 -2.60 4.84
N GLN A 107 -4.17 -2.96 6.08
CA GLN A 107 -4.51 -4.34 6.41
C GLN A 107 -5.99 -4.58 6.12
N ASP A 108 -6.29 -4.82 4.87
CA ASP A 108 -7.64 -5.04 4.38
C ASP A 108 -7.81 -6.51 4.00
N GLU A 109 -8.05 -7.34 4.99
CA GLU A 109 -8.20 -8.78 4.77
C GLU A 109 -9.39 -9.10 3.87
N ALA A 110 -10.47 -8.34 3.96
CA ALA A 110 -11.62 -8.54 3.08
C ALA A 110 -11.23 -8.26 1.62
N GLY A 111 -10.44 -7.21 1.38
CA GLY A 111 -9.93 -6.91 0.05
C GLY A 111 -9.00 -8.02 -0.47
N TRP A 112 -8.13 -8.54 0.38
CA TRP A 112 -7.24 -9.63 0.01
C TRP A 112 -8.02 -10.89 -0.34
N LYS A 113 -9.06 -11.20 0.45
CA LYS A 113 -9.91 -12.35 0.18
C LYS A 113 -10.65 -12.20 -1.15
N ALA A 114 -11.10 -10.98 -1.46
CA ALA A 114 -11.72 -10.71 -2.76
C ALA A 114 -10.75 -10.96 -3.92
N MET A 115 -9.49 -10.55 -3.76
CA MET A 115 -8.45 -10.82 -4.75
C MET A 115 -8.21 -12.32 -4.92
N ALA A 116 -8.18 -13.05 -3.80
CA ALA A 116 -7.94 -14.49 -3.82
C ALA A 116 -9.14 -15.26 -4.37
N ALA A 117 -10.32 -14.69 -4.33
CA ALA A 117 -11.53 -15.33 -4.84
C ALA A 117 -11.67 -15.22 -6.35
N VAL A 118 -10.89 -14.34 -7.00
CA VAL A 118 -10.91 -14.22 -8.46
C VAL A 118 -10.29 -15.47 -9.05
N LYS A 119 -11.03 -16.14 -9.91
CA LYS A 119 -10.54 -17.33 -10.61
C LYS A 119 -9.79 -16.93 -11.86
N ALA A 120 -8.64 -17.57 -12.07
CA ALA A 120 -7.90 -17.40 -13.31
C ALA A 120 -8.67 -18.03 -14.46
N GLY A 121 -8.81 -17.32 -15.50
CA GLY A 121 -9.39 -17.85 -16.73
C GLY A 121 -10.67 -17.32 -17.14
#